data_de147ef2206d5ec5f3559f19536c7ef8
#
_entry.id   de147ef2206d5ec5f3559f19536c7ef8
#
_cell.length_a   1.000
_cell.length_b   1.000
_cell.length_c   1.000
_cell.angle_alpha   90.00
_cell.angle_beta   90.00
_cell.angle_gamma   90.00
#
_symmetry.space_group_name_H-M   'P 1'
#
loop_
_entity.id
_entity.type
_entity.pdbx_description
1 polymer ?
#
loop_
_entity_poly.entity_id
_entity_poly.type
_entity_poly.pdbx_seq_one_letter_code
_entity_poly.pdbx_strand_id
1 'polypeptide(L)'
;MQEAIIMAATTILSRFFAFIPVLIGALVVFLFGLVLAKWTKALVVKILETVKLDRALRRAGLDSYLNKADIRGKIEVFFGELVRWLIILVFSMATVNILGLTTVSAVLNSLLGYIPNIISAVLVLTIGVLLGGLVERLIKGAVSQVHVRISRMLAKIAGYLVVIVAAMAAINELGIAQSLINTLFIGVVATLSLGIGLAIGLGAKELVAKMLMDWYSAEKKKK
;
A
#
# COMPACT_ATOMS: atom_id res chain seq x y z
N MET A 1 16.08 -8.81 -61.25
CA MET A 1 16.11 -7.62 -60.36
C MET A 1 14.77 -6.88 -60.35
N GLN A 2 14.12 -6.56 -61.48
CA GLN A 2 12.84 -5.86 -61.54
C GLN A 2 11.71 -6.65 -60.85
N GLU A 3 11.62 -7.96 -61.05
CA GLU A 3 10.57 -8.81 -60.39
C GLU A 3 10.71 -8.81 -58.87
N ALA A 4 11.92 -8.84 -58.32
CA ALA A 4 12.14 -8.79 -56.88
C ALA A 4 11.71 -7.44 -56.26
N ILE A 5 11.89 -6.34 -57.01
CA ILE A 5 11.46 -5.01 -56.55
C ILE A 5 9.93 -4.90 -56.60
N ILE A 6 9.30 -5.43 -57.65
CA ILE A 6 7.83 -5.45 -57.76
C ILE A 6 7.21 -6.32 -56.67
N MET A 7 7.77 -7.51 -56.41
CA MET A 7 7.30 -8.38 -55.31
C MET A 7 7.47 -7.72 -53.92
N ALA A 8 8.59 -7.07 -53.69
CA ALA A 8 8.81 -6.32 -52.44
C ALA A 8 7.83 -5.17 -52.28
N ALA A 9 7.60 -4.40 -53.32
CA ALA A 9 6.63 -3.28 -53.32
C ALA A 9 5.20 -3.76 -53.09
N THR A 10 4.76 -4.80 -53.76
CA THR A 10 3.41 -5.37 -53.58
C THR A 10 3.22 -5.98 -52.21
N THR A 11 4.24 -6.62 -51.64
CA THR A 11 4.24 -7.15 -50.28
C THR A 11 4.14 -6.05 -49.23
N ILE A 12 4.90 -4.96 -49.39
CA ILE A 12 4.82 -3.82 -48.47
C ILE A 12 3.44 -3.16 -48.56
N LEU A 13 2.93 -2.94 -49.78
CA LEU A 13 1.61 -2.34 -49.98
C LEU A 13 0.48 -3.17 -49.38
N SER A 14 0.51 -4.49 -49.61
CA SER A 14 -0.50 -5.41 -49.07
C SER A 14 -0.47 -5.43 -47.52
N ARG A 15 0.73 -5.42 -46.90
CA ARG A 15 0.86 -5.32 -45.43
C ARG A 15 0.33 -4.02 -44.91
N PHE A 16 0.60 -2.90 -45.60
CA PHE A 16 0.10 -1.59 -45.22
C PHE A 16 -1.44 -1.54 -45.24
N PHE A 17 -2.06 -2.02 -46.31
CA PHE A 17 -3.54 -2.08 -46.39
C PHE A 17 -4.14 -3.05 -45.39
N ALA A 18 -3.49 -4.18 -45.11
CA ALA A 18 -3.92 -5.12 -44.07
C ALA A 18 -3.80 -4.54 -42.64
N PHE A 19 -2.90 -3.59 -42.43
CA PHE A 19 -2.73 -2.95 -41.12
C PHE A 19 -3.85 -1.95 -40.78
N ILE A 20 -4.47 -1.32 -41.77
CA ILE A 20 -5.54 -0.33 -41.56
C ILE A 20 -6.73 -0.90 -40.77
N PRO A 21 -7.32 -2.06 -41.11
CA PRO A 21 -8.40 -2.67 -40.35
C PRO A 21 -7.97 -3.02 -38.89
N VAL A 22 -6.73 -3.47 -38.71
CA VAL A 22 -6.16 -3.80 -37.42
C VAL A 22 -6.05 -2.54 -36.55
N LEU A 23 -5.59 -1.44 -37.15
CA LEU A 23 -5.48 -0.14 -36.46
C LEU A 23 -6.86 0.38 -36.04
N ILE A 24 -7.86 0.28 -36.91
CA ILE A 24 -9.24 0.68 -36.58
C ILE A 24 -9.78 -0.17 -35.44
N GLY A 25 -9.61 -1.50 -35.50
CA GLY A 25 -10.01 -2.41 -34.44
C GLY A 25 -9.36 -2.11 -33.10
N ALA A 26 -8.05 -1.85 -33.12
CA ALA A 26 -7.28 -1.46 -31.93
C ALA A 26 -7.79 -0.13 -31.34
N LEU A 27 -8.06 0.86 -32.20
CA LEU A 27 -8.60 2.15 -31.78
C LEU A 27 -9.98 2.03 -31.14
N VAL A 28 -10.88 1.23 -31.74
CA VAL A 28 -12.22 0.97 -31.20
C VAL A 28 -12.12 0.33 -29.80
N VAL A 29 -11.27 -0.69 -29.62
CA VAL A 29 -11.05 -1.34 -28.33
C VAL A 29 -10.52 -0.35 -27.30
N PHE A 30 -9.57 0.49 -27.67
CA PHE A 30 -9.02 1.52 -26.77
C PHE A 30 -10.07 2.54 -26.33
N LEU A 31 -10.83 3.10 -27.28
CA LEU A 31 -11.89 4.06 -26.97
C LEU A 31 -12.99 3.44 -26.09
N PHE A 32 -13.39 2.21 -26.37
CA PHE A 32 -14.31 1.48 -25.52
C PHE A 32 -13.77 1.32 -24.10
N GLY A 33 -12.47 0.99 -23.97
CA GLY A 33 -11.79 0.91 -22.68
C GLY A 33 -11.81 2.22 -21.89
N LEU A 34 -11.60 3.36 -22.57
CA LEU A 34 -11.66 4.68 -21.92
C LEU A 34 -13.06 5.02 -21.37
N VAL A 35 -14.11 4.66 -22.13
CA VAL A 35 -15.50 4.84 -21.70
C VAL A 35 -15.80 3.96 -20.50
N LEU A 36 -15.42 2.69 -20.57
CA LEU A 36 -15.63 1.72 -19.50
C LEU A 36 -14.88 2.14 -18.22
N ALA A 37 -13.64 2.61 -18.36
CA ALA A 37 -12.83 3.11 -17.26
C ALA A 37 -13.50 4.26 -16.50
N LYS A 38 -14.12 5.21 -17.22
CA LYS A 38 -14.88 6.32 -16.60
C LYS A 38 -16.10 5.83 -15.84
N TRP A 39 -16.84 4.90 -16.41
CA TRP A 39 -18.03 4.35 -15.78
C TRP A 39 -17.69 3.55 -14.53
N THR A 40 -16.67 2.71 -14.62
CA THR A 40 -16.22 1.90 -13.48
C THR A 40 -15.69 2.79 -12.36
N LYS A 41 -14.95 3.86 -12.66
CA LYS A 41 -14.54 4.86 -11.64
C LYS A 41 -15.76 5.41 -10.92
N ALA A 42 -16.76 5.90 -11.65
CA ALA A 42 -17.96 6.48 -11.06
C ALA A 42 -18.71 5.48 -10.16
N LEU A 43 -18.78 4.22 -10.60
CA LEU A 43 -19.41 3.13 -9.85
C LEU A 43 -18.64 2.82 -8.57
N VAL A 44 -17.31 2.71 -8.63
CA VAL A 44 -16.45 2.45 -7.47
C VAL A 44 -16.56 3.58 -6.45
N VAL A 45 -16.46 4.84 -6.89
CA VAL A 45 -16.61 6.00 -6.00
C VAL A 45 -17.97 5.94 -5.30
N LYS A 46 -19.06 5.70 -6.04
CA LYS A 46 -20.41 5.63 -5.48
C LYS A 46 -20.59 4.48 -4.48
N ILE A 47 -19.99 3.32 -4.75
CA ILE A 47 -20.00 2.19 -3.81
C ILE A 47 -19.27 2.57 -2.52
N LEU A 48 -18.06 3.13 -2.63
CA LEU A 48 -17.25 3.53 -1.46
C LEU A 48 -17.94 4.62 -0.63
N GLU A 49 -18.58 5.60 -1.25
CA GLU A 49 -19.41 6.60 -0.59
C GLU A 49 -20.59 5.96 0.17
N THR A 50 -21.25 4.96 -0.44
CA THR A 50 -22.37 4.23 0.16
C THR A 50 -21.94 3.43 1.39
N VAL A 51 -20.78 2.79 1.33
CA VAL A 51 -20.17 2.06 2.47
C VAL A 51 -19.71 3.02 3.57
N LYS A 52 -19.70 4.35 3.29
CA LYS A 52 -19.30 5.40 4.24
C LYS A 52 -17.89 5.15 4.80
N LEU A 53 -16.96 4.81 3.91
CA LEU A 53 -15.57 4.50 4.24
C LEU A 53 -14.94 5.62 5.07
N ASP A 54 -15.24 6.89 4.76
CA ASP A 54 -14.83 8.06 5.53
C ASP A 54 -15.24 7.96 7.01
N ARG A 55 -16.45 7.47 7.32
CA ARG A 55 -16.91 7.29 8.72
C ARG A 55 -16.19 6.15 9.44
N ALA A 56 -15.86 5.07 8.72
CA ALA A 56 -15.11 3.95 9.29
C ALA A 56 -13.69 4.40 9.66
N LEU A 57 -13.03 5.15 8.80
CA LEU A 57 -11.69 5.71 9.02
C LEU A 57 -11.69 6.75 10.17
N ARG A 58 -12.73 7.58 10.28
CA ARG A 58 -12.91 8.52 11.40
C ARG A 58 -13.11 7.80 12.73
N ARG A 59 -13.93 6.74 12.76
CA ARG A 59 -14.11 5.92 13.98
C ARG A 59 -12.81 5.24 14.40
N ALA A 60 -11.95 4.90 13.46
CA ALA A 60 -10.63 4.37 13.71
C ALA A 60 -9.62 5.41 14.28
N GLY A 61 -10.01 6.71 14.36
CA GLY A 61 -9.19 7.77 14.97
C GLY A 61 -8.21 8.44 14.01
N LEU A 62 -8.41 8.26 12.70
CA LEU A 62 -7.57 8.83 11.66
C LEU A 62 -7.89 10.31 11.37
N ASP A 63 -8.89 10.92 12.05
CA ASP A 63 -9.31 12.31 11.83
C ASP A 63 -8.16 13.31 11.90
N SER A 64 -7.22 13.13 12.82
CA SER A 64 -6.08 14.03 12.98
C SER A 64 -5.07 13.92 11.85
N TYR A 65 -4.90 12.72 11.28
CA TYR A 65 -3.98 12.46 10.16
C TYR A 65 -4.60 12.90 8.83
N LEU A 66 -5.87 12.57 8.60
CA LEU A 66 -6.63 12.93 7.39
C LEU A 66 -6.83 14.45 7.27
N ASN A 67 -7.06 15.14 8.40
CA ASN A 67 -7.20 16.59 8.43
C ASN A 67 -5.90 17.33 8.11
N LYS A 68 -4.74 16.82 8.58
CA LYS A 68 -3.43 17.41 8.28
C LYS A 68 -3.00 17.20 6.84
N ALA A 69 -3.44 16.11 6.21
CA ALA A 69 -3.09 15.77 4.82
C ALA A 69 -4.05 16.40 3.79
N ASP A 70 -5.09 17.14 4.23
CA ASP A 70 -6.14 17.70 3.35
C ASP A 70 -6.80 16.66 2.41
N ILE A 71 -6.91 15.40 2.87
CA ILE A 71 -7.40 14.25 2.09
C ILE A 71 -8.93 14.06 2.30
N ARG A 72 -9.63 15.02 2.90
CA ARG A 72 -11.07 14.92 3.13
C ARG A 72 -11.83 14.74 1.82
N GLY A 73 -12.61 13.67 1.72
CA GLY A 73 -13.43 13.35 0.54
C GLY A 73 -12.63 12.92 -0.70
N LYS A 74 -11.31 12.70 -0.57
CA LYS A 74 -10.45 12.31 -1.70
C LYS A 74 -10.12 10.82 -1.72
N ILE A 75 -10.40 10.08 -0.64
CA ILE A 75 -10.06 8.64 -0.55
C ILE A 75 -10.90 7.83 -1.51
N GLU A 76 -12.20 8.04 -1.56
CA GLU A 76 -13.09 7.36 -2.50
C GLU A 76 -12.72 7.68 -3.95
N VAL A 77 -12.39 8.96 -4.21
CA VAL A 77 -11.94 9.41 -5.54
C VAL A 77 -10.59 8.79 -5.87
N PHE A 78 -9.66 8.67 -4.93
CA PHE A 78 -8.36 8.04 -5.13
C PHE A 78 -8.50 6.58 -5.55
N PHE A 79 -9.31 5.78 -4.84
CA PHE A 79 -9.57 4.40 -5.21
C PHE A 79 -10.28 4.29 -6.57
N GLY A 80 -11.24 5.18 -6.83
CA GLY A 80 -11.90 5.25 -8.12
C GLY A 80 -10.93 5.55 -9.26
N GLU A 81 -9.97 6.47 -9.05
CA GLU A 81 -8.95 6.82 -10.05
C GLU A 81 -7.97 5.67 -10.26
N LEU A 82 -7.59 4.97 -9.18
CA LEU A 82 -6.73 3.80 -9.26
C LEU A 82 -7.37 2.70 -10.12
N VAL A 83 -8.65 2.39 -9.89
CA VAL A 83 -9.39 1.42 -10.71
C VAL A 83 -9.53 1.89 -12.15
N ARG A 84 -9.76 3.17 -12.39
CA ARG A 84 -9.79 3.75 -13.74
C ARG A 84 -8.48 3.53 -14.49
N TRP A 85 -7.33 3.86 -13.87
CA TRP A 85 -6.01 3.62 -14.44
C TRP A 85 -5.78 2.15 -14.76
N LEU A 86 -6.22 1.27 -13.88
CA LEU A 86 -6.13 -0.17 -14.05
C LEU A 86 -6.87 -0.64 -15.32
N ILE A 87 -8.10 -0.19 -15.51
CA ILE A 87 -8.88 -0.52 -16.70
C ILE A 87 -8.24 0.06 -17.96
N ILE A 88 -7.74 1.30 -17.92
CA ILE A 88 -7.02 1.90 -19.04
C ILE A 88 -5.80 1.05 -19.41
N LEU A 89 -5.02 0.57 -18.44
CA LEU A 89 -3.86 -0.29 -18.69
C LEU A 89 -4.27 -1.62 -19.35
N VAL A 90 -5.32 -2.26 -18.86
CA VAL A 90 -5.84 -3.54 -19.45
C VAL A 90 -6.24 -3.33 -20.91
N PHE A 91 -7.01 -2.28 -21.19
CA PHE A 91 -7.44 -2.00 -22.56
C PHE A 91 -6.30 -1.50 -23.45
N SER A 92 -5.33 -0.76 -22.91
CA SER A 92 -4.08 -0.41 -23.60
C SER A 92 -3.30 -1.66 -24.00
N MET A 93 -3.18 -2.64 -23.07
CA MET A 93 -2.54 -3.92 -23.37
C MET A 93 -3.27 -4.69 -24.48
N ALA A 94 -4.60 -4.76 -24.42
CA ALA A 94 -5.41 -5.39 -25.48
C ALA A 94 -5.20 -4.71 -26.83
N THR A 95 -5.18 -3.37 -26.85
CA THR A 95 -4.91 -2.54 -28.03
C THR A 95 -3.54 -2.84 -28.65
N VAL A 96 -2.51 -2.84 -27.80
CA VAL A 96 -1.11 -3.10 -28.20
C VAL A 96 -0.95 -4.54 -28.73
N ASN A 97 -1.64 -5.51 -28.12
CA ASN A 97 -1.68 -6.89 -28.60
C ASN A 97 -2.31 -7.01 -29.99
N ILE A 98 -3.43 -6.30 -30.23
CA ILE A 98 -4.08 -6.25 -31.56
C ILE A 98 -3.13 -5.67 -32.61
N LEU A 99 -2.35 -4.65 -32.24
CA LEU A 99 -1.35 -4.03 -33.13
C LEU A 99 -0.11 -4.91 -33.38
N GLY A 100 0.04 -6.04 -32.65
CA GLY A 100 1.19 -6.94 -32.73
C GLY A 100 2.47 -6.38 -32.12
N LEU A 101 2.39 -5.36 -31.26
CA LEU A 101 3.55 -4.70 -30.63
C LEU A 101 3.99 -5.47 -29.37
N THR A 102 4.59 -6.64 -29.57
CA THR A 102 4.95 -7.60 -28.51
C THR A 102 5.83 -7.02 -27.41
N THR A 103 6.80 -6.16 -27.78
CA THR A 103 7.70 -5.51 -26.81
C THR A 103 6.93 -4.57 -25.86
N VAL A 104 6.03 -3.76 -26.43
CA VAL A 104 5.20 -2.83 -25.63
C VAL A 104 4.22 -3.61 -24.76
N SER A 105 3.66 -4.68 -25.29
CA SER A 105 2.78 -5.61 -24.56
C SER A 105 3.50 -6.23 -23.34
N ALA A 106 4.77 -6.63 -23.49
CA ALA A 106 5.57 -7.15 -22.37
C ALA A 106 5.76 -6.13 -21.26
N VAL A 107 6.03 -4.87 -21.60
CA VAL A 107 6.16 -3.78 -20.62
C VAL A 107 4.83 -3.53 -19.89
N LEU A 108 3.72 -3.45 -20.64
CA LEU A 108 2.39 -3.28 -20.05
C LEU A 108 2.00 -4.44 -19.15
N ASN A 109 2.36 -5.66 -19.53
CA ASN A 109 2.14 -6.85 -18.70
C ASN A 109 2.91 -6.77 -17.38
N SER A 110 4.16 -6.30 -17.41
CA SER A 110 4.95 -6.07 -16.20
C SER A 110 4.31 -5.02 -15.28
N LEU A 111 3.77 -3.93 -15.86
CA LEU A 111 3.02 -2.92 -15.11
C LEU A 111 1.74 -3.49 -14.48
N LEU A 112 0.98 -4.32 -15.23
CA LEU A 112 -0.19 -4.99 -14.70
C LEU A 112 0.17 -5.96 -13.58
N GLY A 113 1.28 -6.69 -13.71
CA GLY A 113 1.82 -7.56 -12.67
C GLY A 113 2.25 -6.81 -11.39
N TYR A 114 2.48 -5.51 -11.48
CA TYR A 114 2.83 -4.66 -10.34
C TYR A 114 1.63 -4.20 -9.49
N ILE A 115 0.41 -4.30 -10.04
CA ILE A 115 -0.81 -3.84 -9.36
C ILE A 115 -1.06 -4.54 -8.02
N PRO A 116 -0.92 -5.88 -7.89
CA PRO A 116 -1.05 -6.54 -6.59
C PRO A 116 -0.13 -5.93 -5.52
N ASN A 117 1.08 -5.56 -5.88
CA ASN A 117 2.05 -4.94 -4.98
C ASN A 117 1.57 -3.56 -4.50
N ILE A 118 0.97 -2.76 -5.40
CA ILE A 118 0.37 -1.47 -5.02
C ILE A 118 -0.77 -1.67 -4.04
N ILE A 119 -1.65 -2.65 -4.30
CA ILE A 119 -2.77 -2.96 -3.41
C ILE A 119 -2.26 -3.42 -2.04
N SER A 120 -1.27 -4.33 -2.01
CA SER A 120 -0.63 -4.78 -0.77
C SER A 120 -0.02 -3.62 0.01
N ALA A 121 0.73 -2.74 -0.66
CA ALA A 121 1.33 -1.56 -0.03
C ALA A 121 0.29 -0.63 0.60
N VAL A 122 -0.82 -0.36 -0.10
CA VAL A 122 -1.93 0.47 0.42
C VAL A 122 -2.60 -0.20 1.62
N LEU A 123 -2.82 -1.53 1.57
CA LEU A 123 -3.39 -2.28 2.69
C LEU A 123 -2.46 -2.25 3.91
N VAL A 124 -1.17 -2.53 3.72
CA VAL A 124 -0.16 -2.50 4.79
C VAL A 124 -0.10 -1.12 5.44
N LEU A 125 -0.05 -0.06 4.64
CA LEU A 125 -0.03 1.31 5.14
C LEU A 125 -1.32 1.64 5.91
N THR A 126 -2.47 1.27 5.37
CA THR A 126 -3.77 1.52 6.02
C THR A 126 -3.86 0.82 7.37
N ILE A 127 -3.52 -0.47 7.43
CA ILE A 127 -3.50 -1.25 8.67
C ILE A 127 -2.50 -0.64 9.66
N GLY A 128 -1.32 -0.26 9.18
CA GLY A 128 -0.28 0.35 10.01
C GLY A 128 -0.70 1.67 10.64
N VAL A 129 -1.38 2.53 9.89
CA VAL A 129 -1.92 3.79 10.43
C VAL A 129 -3.03 3.53 11.46
N LEU A 130 -3.89 2.53 11.23
CA LEU A 130 -4.90 2.10 12.21
C LEU A 130 -4.25 1.60 13.51
N LEU A 131 -3.22 0.74 13.39
CA LEU A 131 -2.46 0.23 14.53
C LEU A 131 -1.72 1.35 15.26
N GLY A 132 -1.13 2.30 14.55
CA GLY A 132 -0.50 3.48 15.14
C GLY A 132 -1.46 4.29 15.99
N GLY A 133 -2.68 4.54 15.49
CA GLY A 133 -3.75 5.19 16.24
C GLY A 133 -4.23 4.38 17.45
N LEU A 134 -4.28 3.07 17.34
CA LEU A 134 -4.62 2.17 18.45
C LEU A 134 -3.55 2.24 19.57
N VAL A 135 -2.27 2.13 19.19
CA VAL A 135 -1.13 2.21 20.12
C VAL A 135 -1.10 3.57 20.83
N GLU A 136 -1.32 4.68 20.10
CA GLU A 136 -1.42 6.01 20.69
C GLU A 136 -2.50 6.07 21.78
N ARG A 137 -3.69 5.50 21.53
CA ARG A 137 -4.80 5.47 22.50
C ARG A 137 -4.49 4.61 23.71
N LEU A 138 -3.90 3.40 23.51
CA LEU A 138 -3.55 2.49 24.59
C LEU A 138 -2.53 3.12 25.53
N ILE A 139 -1.46 3.71 25.00
CA ILE A 139 -0.43 4.38 25.81
C ILE A 139 -1.01 5.59 26.52
N LYS A 140 -1.84 6.40 25.83
CA LYS A 140 -2.50 7.54 26.46
C LYS A 140 -3.39 7.10 27.62
N GLY A 141 -4.11 6.00 27.49
CA GLY A 141 -4.95 5.43 28.57
C GLY A 141 -4.12 4.93 29.73
N ALA A 142 -3.08 4.16 29.48
CA ALA A 142 -2.23 3.54 30.51
C ALA A 142 -1.44 4.57 31.34
N VAL A 143 -0.92 5.64 30.71
CA VAL A 143 -0.05 6.62 31.38
C VAL A 143 -0.80 7.86 31.88
N SER A 144 -2.10 7.99 31.55
CA SER A 144 -2.91 9.17 31.91
C SER A 144 -3.03 9.39 33.43
N GLN A 145 -2.88 8.34 34.22
CA GLN A 145 -2.97 8.38 35.69
C GLN A 145 -1.75 9.02 36.37
N VAL A 146 -0.60 9.11 35.66
CA VAL A 146 0.66 9.60 36.26
C VAL A 146 0.91 11.07 35.91
N HIS A 147 0.91 11.44 34.61
CA HIS A 147 1.12 12.81 34.13
C HIS A 147 0.54 13.02 32.73
N VAL A 148 -0.53 13.80 32.60
CA VAL A 148 -1.29 14.00 31.34
C VAL A 148 -0.43 14.55 30.19
N ARG A 149 0.54 15.41 30.48
CA ARG A 149 1.40 16.03 29.46
C ARG A 149 2.42 15.05 28.88
N ILE A 150 3.05 14.24 29.74
CA ILE A 150 4.03 13.22 29.35
C ILE A 150 3.35 12.06 28.64
N SER A 151 2.20 11.61 29.14
CA SER A 151 1.36 10.59 28.51
C SER A 151 1.04 10.94 27.05
N ARG A 152 0.62 12.18 26.79
CA ARG A 152 0.25 12.63 25.44
C ARG A 152 1.47 12.67 24.49
N MET A 153 2.64 13.02 25.00
CA MET A 153 3.86 13.06 24.21
C MET A 153 4.34 11.64 23.86
N LEU A 154 4.45 10.76 24.86
CA LEU A 154 4.82 9.35 24.66
C LEU A 154 3.87 8.60 23.73
N ALA A 155 2.57 8.79 23.92
CA ALA A 155 1.55 8.18 23.07
C ALA A 155 1.70 8.59 21.58
N LYS A 156 1.95 9.89 21.33
CA LYS A 156 2.18 10.38 19.97
C LYS A 156 3.46 9.82 19.36
N ILE A 157 4.56 9.81 20.10
CA ILE A 157 5.84 9.26 19.63
C ILE A 157 5.65 7.78 19.25
N ALA A 158 5.03 6.99 20.10
CA ALA A 158 4.79 5.58 19.83
C ALA A 158 3.88 5.37 18.61
N GLY A 159 2.79 6.14 18.49
CA GLY A 159 1.92 6.10 17.31
C GLY A 159 2.67 6.43 16.02
N TYR A 160 3.50 7.48 16.03
CA TYR A 160 4.31 7.84 14.86
C TYR A 160 5.35 6.78 14.51
N LEU A 161 6.00 6.15 15.50
CA LEU A 161 6.94 5.05 15.25
C LEU A 161 6.27 3.89 14.52
N VAL A 162 5.07 3.49 14.94
CA VAL A 162 4.30 2.44 14.26
C VAL A 162 3.97 2.84 12.83
N VAL A 163 3.55 4.10 12.59
CA VAL A 163 3.24 4.59 11.24
C VAL A 163 4.49 4.63 10.35
N ILE A 164 5.66 5.01 10.89
CA ILE A 164 6.93 5.01 10.15
C ILE A 164 7.30 3.58 9.75
N VAL A 165 7.22 2.62 10.67
CA VAL A 165 7.49 1.21 10.37
C VAL A 165 6.52 0.68 9.31
N ALA A 166 5.24 1.03 9.40
CA ALA A 166 4.24 0.66 8.39
C ALA A 166 4.50 1.30 7.02
N ALA A 167 4.97 2.56 6.99
CA ALA A 167 5.35 3.22 5.75
C ALA A 167 6.56 2.53 5.09
N MET A 168 7.56 2.14 5.87
CA MET A 168 8.71 1.37 5.38
C MET A 168 8.27 0.01 4.83
N ALA A 169 7.39 -0.68 5.55
CA ALA A 169 6.83 -1.96 5.09
C ALA A 169 6.03 -1.79 3.79
N ALA A 170 5.21 -0.73 3.66
CA ALA A 170 4.48 -0.43 2.44
C ALA A 170 5.41 -0.12 1.24
N ILE A 171 6.51 0.61 1.46
CA ILE A 171 7.52 0.86 0.41
C ILE A 171 8.20 -0.45 -0.01
N ASN A 172 8.44 -1.35 0.94
CA ASN A 172 9.01 -2.68 0.65
C ASN A 172 8.06 -3.53 -0.22
N GLU A 173 6.75 -3.47 0.03
CA GLU A 173 5.72 -4.12 -0.82
C GLU A 173 5.73 -3.58 -2.25
N LEU A 174 6.03 -2.29 -2.44
CA LEU A 174 6.18 -1.70 -3.76
C LEU A 174 7.41 -2.21 -4.52
N GLY A 175 8.32 -2.95 -3.90
CA GLY A 175 9.51 -3.48 -4.57
C GLY A 175 10.56 -2.44 -4.97
N ILE A 176 10.39 -1.19 -4.52
CA ILE A 176 11.30 -0.09 -4.85
C ILE A 176 12.52 -0.16 -3.93
N ALA A 177 13.71 -0.31 -4.53
CA ALA A 177 14.98 -0.38 -3.79
C ALA A 177 14.93 -1.36 -2.59
N GLN A 178 14.34 -2.54 -2.77
CA GLN A 178 14.03 -3.50 -1.71
C GLN A 178 15.22 -3.79 -0.78
N SER A 179 16.43 -3.94 -1.31
CA SER A 179 17.60 -4.25 -0.49
C SER A 179 17.93 -3.11 0.49
N LEU A 180 17.84 -1.87 0.03
CA LEU A 180 18.08 -0.68 0.86
C LEU A 180 16.99 -0.52 1.92
N ILE A 181 15.73 -0.58 1.50
CA ILE A 181 14.57 -0.45 2.39
C ILE A 181 14.55 -1.58 3.42
N ASN A 182 14.84 -2.81 3.01
CA ASN A 182 14.87 -3.96 3.91
C ASN A 182 15.98 -3.82 4.97
N THR A 183 17.17 -3.35 4.57
CA THR A 183 18.28 -3.09 5.50
C THR A 183 17.89 -2.00 6.52
N LEU A 184 17.31 -0.90 6.07
CA LEU A 184 16.82 0.16 6.93
C LEU A 184 15.70 -0.33 7.86
N PHE A 185 14.75 -1.11 7.31
CA PHE A 185 13.65 -1.68 8.09
C PHE A 185 14.15 -2.59 9.21
N ILE A 186 15.06 -3.53 8.89
CA ILE A 186 15.69 -4.41 9.88
C ILE A 186 16.43 -3.59 10.94
N GLY A 187 17.18 -2.56 10.54
CA GLY A 187 17.89 -1.66 11.46
C GLY A 187 16.95 -0.95 12.43
N VAL A 188 15.85 -0.37 11.93
CA VAL A 188 14.85 0.31 12.75
C VAL A 188 14.15 -0.66 13.69
N VAL A 189 13.67 -1.81 13.17
CA VAL A 189 12.97 -2.82 13.97
C VAL A 189 13.90 -3.39 15.03
N ALA A 190 15.15 -3.72 14.70
CA ALA A 190 16.14 -4.23 15.66
C ALA A 190 16.43 -3.21 16.78
N THR A 191 16.63 -1.93 16.41
CA THR A 191 16.86 -0.85 17.39
C THR A 191 15.68 -0.69 18.34
N LEU A 192 14.45 -0.68 17.82
CA LEU A 192 13.25 -0.58 18.64
C LEU A 192 13.07 -1.81 19.52
N SER A 193 13.24 -3.01 18.98
CA SER A 193 13.07 -4.27 19.71
C SER A 193 14.10 -4.40 20.83
N LEU A 194 15.37 -4.13 20.54
CA LEU A 194 16.43 -4.16 21.55
C LEU A 194 16.25 -3.05 22.58
N GLY A 195 15.95 -1.83 22.14
CA GLY A 195 15.73 -0.70 23.05
C GLY A 195 14.58 -0.95 24.02
N ILE A 196 13.42 -1.36 23.52
CA ILE A 196 12.25 -1.67 24.35
C ILE A 196 12.51 -2.91 25.22
N GLY A 197 13.08 -3.97 24.64
CA GLY A 197 13.38 -5.23 25.34
C GLY A 197 14.34 -5.00 26.51
N LEU A 198 15.43 -4.26 26.29
CA LEU A 198 16.38 -3.92 27.34
C LEU A 198 15.77 -2.97 28.38
N ALA A 199 15.00 -1.98 27.97
CA ALA A 199 14.34 -1.07 28.91
C ALA A 199 13.38 -1.80 29.84
N ILE A 200 12.55 -2.72 29.31
CA ILE A 200 11.63 -3.54 30.10
C ILE A 200 12.42 -4.57 30.94
N GLY A 201 13.38 -5.28 30.33
CA GLY A 201 14.16 -6.31 31.02
C GLY A 201 14.97 -5.77 32.19
N LEU A 202 15.69 -4.67 31.99
CA LEU A 202 16.46 -4.04 33.05
C LEU A 202 15.56 -3.32 34.07
N GLY A 203 14.48 -2.67 33.63
CA GLY A 203 13.52 -2.01 34.52
C GLY A 203 12.71 -2.97 35.40
N ALA A 204 12.43 -4.18 34.91
CA ALA A 204 11.68 -5.20 35.65
C ALA A 204 12.58 -6.12 36.50
N LYS A 205 13.90 -6.02 36.40
CA LYS A 205 14.86 -6.93 37.05
C LYS A 205 14.60 -7.10 38.55
N GLU A 206 14.45 -6.00 39.29
CA GLU A 206 14.24 -6.05 40.75
C GLU A 206 12.87 -6.60 41.13
N LEU A 207 11.84 -6.29 40.34
CA LEU A 207 10.49 -6.77 40.55
C LEU A 207 10.40 -8.29 40.34
N VAL A 208 11.02 -8.79 39.28
CA VAL A 208 11.11 -10.22 38.97
C VAL A 208 11.93 -10.96 40.05
N ALA A 209 13.08 -10.40 40.47
CA ALA A 209 13.88 -10.98 41.52
C ALA A 209 13.11 -11.11 42.86
N LYS A 210 12.35 -10.07 43.23
CA LYS A 210 11.51 -10.06 44.41
C LYS A 210 10.38 -11.11 44.33
N MET A 211 9.68 -11.19 43.18
CA MET A 211 8.64 -12.22 42.98
C MET A 211 9.20 -13.65 43.11
N LEU A 212 10.38 -13.90 42.53
CA LEU A 212 11.02 -15.20 42.60
C LEU A 212 11.45 -15.55 44.04
N MET A 213 11.99 -14.60 44.80
CA MET A 213 12.32 -14.80 46.21
C MET A 213 11.08 -15.08 47.07
N ASP A 214 10.01 -14.32 46.86
CA ASP A 214 8.74 -14.51 47.57
C ASP A 214 8.13 -15.89 47.28
N TRP A 215 8.15 -16.32 46.03
CA TRP A 215 7.68 -17.65 45.61
C TRP A 215 8.53 -18.77 46.26
N TYR A 216 9.86 -18.66 46.17
CA TYR A 216 10.78 -19.64 46.75
C TYR A 216 10.63 -19.74 48.30
N SER A 217 10.44 -18.61 48.99
CA SER A 217 10.25 -18.57 50.42
C SER A 217 8.90 -19.14 50.87
N ALA A 218 7.85 -18.95 50.03
CA ALA A 218 6.53 -19.54 50.29
C ALA A 218 6.53 -21.08 50.17
N GLU A 219 7.31 -21.62 49.21
CA GLU A 219 7.44 -23.05 49.02
C GLU A 219 8.23 -23.75 50.15
N LYS A 220 9.24 -23.04 50.69
CA LYS A 220 10.06 -23.52 51.82
C LYS A 220 9.30 -23.55 53.14
N LYS A 221 8.25 -22.74 53.30
CA LYS A 221 7.35 -22.76 54.48
C LYS A 221 6.29 -23.86 54.46
N LYS A 222 6.11 -24.54 53.34
CA LYS A 222 5.15 -25.66 53.16
C LYS A 222 5.77 -27.05 53.36
N LYS A 223 7.09 -27.11 53.52
CA LYS A 223 7.84 -28.30 53.95
C LYS A 223 8.26 -28.17 55.41
#